data_e1ea9d4c85b69fec254a6c2771353b77
#
_entry.id   e1ea9d4c85b69fec254a6c2771353b77
#
_cell.length_a   1.000
_cell.length_b   1.000
_cell.length_c   1.000
_cell.angle_alpha   90.00
_cell.angle_beta   90.00
_cell.angle_gamma   90.00
#
_symmetry.space_group_name_H-M   'P 1'
#
loop_
_entity.id
_entity.type
_entity.pdbx_description
1 polymer ?
#
loop_
_entity_poly.entity_id
_entity_poly.type
_entity_poly.pdbx_seq_one_letter_code
_entity_poly.pdbx_strand_id
1 'polypeptide(L)'
;MNRTVRLAALVAAIALVSTSTLTGCFGNPVEQIIEGATGGDVDLGGNTLPEGFPSDAVPLTEGEIQFGIKLGDAQSEVFNVTLKTGGDPTSDVRDRLVGAGFTEQTAAQATTNEGSSYVFTSDAWGVLVVIGQVDGAWTANYTVTSAG
;
A
#
# COMPACT_ATOMS: atom_id res chain seq x y z
N MET A 1 13.78 -46.79 -54.63
CA MET A 1 12.83 -47.54 -53.82
C MET A 1 12.70 -46.83 -52.50
N ASN A 2 11.72 -46.00 -52.45
CA ASN A 2 10.83 -45.55 -51.40
C ASN A 2 11.39 -45.13 -50.04
N ARG A 3 11.96 -43.93 -50.01
CA ARG A 3 12.39 -43.21 -48.78
C ARG A 3 11.35 -42.15 -48.31
N THR A 4 10.12 -42.24 -48.77
CA THR A 4 9.10 -41.19 -48.63
C THR A 4 7.93 -41.53 -47.69
N VAL A 5 7.99 -42.59 -46.91
CA VAL A 5 6.85 -43.01 -46.04
C VAL A 5 7.18 -42.97 -44.51
N ARG A 6 8.28 -42.35 -44.11
CA ARG A 6 8.65 -42.30 -42.66
C ARG A 6 8.63 -40.90 -42.02
N LEU A 7 8.00 -39.92 -42.67
CA LEU A 7 7.95 -38.54 -42.14
C LEU A 7 6.53 -38.03 -41.83
N ALA A 8 5.55 -38.91 -41.79
CA ALA A 8 4.14 -38.52 -41.54
C ALA A 8 3.58 -38.99 -40.19
N ALA A 9 4.42 -39.40 -39.25
CA ALA A 9 3.96 -39.96 -37.95
C ALA A 9 4.47 -39.22 -36.71
N LEU A 10 4.90 -37.96 -36.82
CA LEU A 10 5.48 -37.22 -35.69
C LEU A 10 4.86 -35.84 -35.44
N VAL A 11 3.65 -35.57 -35.91
CA VAL A 11 2.98 -34.26 -35.71
C VAL A 11 1.61 -34.41 -35.03
N ALA A 12 1.33 -35.45 -34.32
CA ALA A 12 0.04 -35.66 -33.66
C ALA A 12 0.14 -35.90 -32.14
N ALA A 13 1.05 -35.21 -31.42
CA ALA A 13 1.19 -35.40 -29.98
C ALA A 13 1.50 -34.11 -29.20
N ILE A 14 1.06 -32.94 -29.64
CA ILE A 14 1.16 -31.71 -28.83
C ILE A 14 -0.16 -30.96 -28.93
N ALA A 15 -1.22 -31.50 -28.37
CA ALA A 15 -2.48 -30.77 -28.17
C ALA A 15 -3.25 -31.38 -26.98
N LEU A 16 -2.61 -31.44 -25.82
CA LEU A 16 -3.27 -31.66 -24.52
C LEU A 16 -2.53 -30.86 -23.47
N VAL A 17 -2.43 -29.54 -23.69
CA VAL A 17 -2.14 -28.64 -22.60
C VAL A 17 -3.48 -28.30 -21.95
N SER A 18 -3.70 -29.05 -20.91
CA SER A 18 -4.56 -28.83 -19.76
C SER A 18 -4.97 -27.37 -19.60
N THR A 19 -6.23 -27.07 -19.85
CA THR A 19 -6.93 -25.96 -19.22
C THR A 19 -6.96 -26.26 -17.72
N SER A 20 -5.93 -25.85 -17.00
CA SER A 20 -6.00 -25.71 -15.55
C SER A 20 -7.00 -24.61 -15.28
N THR A 21 -8.24 -24.97 -15.06
CA THR A 21 -9.21 -24.11 -14.41
C THR A 21 -8.63 -23.78 -13.04
N LEU A 22 -8.09 -22.57 -12.90
CA LEU A 22 -7.86 -21.95 -11.61
C LEU A 22 -9.23 -21.72 -10.96
N THR A 23 -9.77 -22.80 -10.36
CA THR A 23 -10.82 -22.62 -9.36
C THR A 23 -10.16 -21.97 -8.18
N GLY A 24 -10.36 -20.66 -8.08
CA GLY A 24 -9.84 -19.87 -6.98
C GLY A 24 -10.29 -20.42 -5.64
N CYS A 25 -9.35 -20.88 -4.87
CA CYS A 25 -9.50 -20.87 -3.43
C CYS A 25 -9.57 -19.41 -3.00
N PHE A 26 -10.61 -19.07 -2.29
CA PHE A 26 -10.85 -17.79 -1.65
C PHE A 26 -9.82 -17.51 -0.55
N GLY A 27 -8.61 -17.14 -0.96
CA GLY A 27 -7.64 -16.42 -0.19
C GLY A 27 -7.24 -15.23 -1.05
N ASN A 28 -7.14 -14.05 -0.49
CA ASN A 28 -6.83 -12.86 -1.24
C ASN A 28 -5.42 -13.04 -1.85
N PRO A 29 -5.27 -13.23 -3.18
CA PRO A 29 -3.97 -13.56 -3.77
C PRO A 29 -2.93 -12.43 -3.57
N VAL A 30 -3.41 -11.25 -3.22
CA VAL A 30 -2.56 -10.08 -2.92
C VAL A 30 -1.87 -10.25 -1.57
N GLU A 31 -2.56 -10.79 -0.55
CA GLU A 31 -1.98 -11.07 0.77
C GLU A 31 -0.81 -12.06 0.67
N GLN A 32 -1.01 -13.17 -0.02
CA GLN A 32 0.03 -14.20 -0.17
C GLN A 32 1.28 -13.72 -0.92
N ILE A 33 1.10 -12.81 -1.90
CA ILE A 33 2.22 -12.23 -2.64
C ILE A 33 3.00 -11.25 -1.76
N ILE A 34 2.33 -10.47 -0.94
CA ILE A 34 2.95 -9.47 -0.06
C ILE A 34 3.67 -10.18 1.10
N GLU A 35 3.04 -11.13 1.77
CA GLU A 35 3.67 -11.93 2.84
C GLU A 35 4.92 -12.67 2.34
N GLY A 36 4.87 -13.25 1.15
CA GLY A 36 6.01 -13.92 0.54
C GLY A 36 7.16 -12.99 0.12
N ALA A 37 6.86 -11.72 -0.17
CA ALA A 37 7.84 -10.74 -0.60
C ALA A 37 8.49 -9.97 0.56
N THR A 38 7.78 -9.77 1.68
CA THR A 38 8.23 -8.95 2.80
C THR A 38 8.77 -9.77 3.97
N GLY A 39 8.44 -11.06 4.04
CA GLY A 39 8.89 -11.97 5.11
C GLY A 39 8.35 -11.60 6.53
N GLY A 40 7.31 -10.77 6.61
CA GLY A 40 6.69 -10.31 7.85
C GLY A 40 5.17 -10.43 7.83
N ASP A 41 4.56 -10.26 8.99
CA ASP A 41 3.11 -10.22 9.11
C ASP A 41 2.54 -9.00 8.38
N VAL A 42 1.53 -9.24 7.54
CA VAL A 42 0.81 -8.21 6.79
C VAL A 42 -0.65 -8.24 7.25
N ASP A 43 -1.08 -7.17 7.90
CA ASP A 43 -2.50 -6.95 8.19
C ASP A 43 -3.09 -6.01 7.13
N LEU A 44 -3.94 -6.57 6.28
CA LEU A 44 -4.75 -5.79 5.34
C LEU A 44 -6.02 -5.34 6.04
N GLY A 45 -5.96 -4.20 6.72
CA GLY A 45 -7.10 -3.61 7.43
C GLY A 45 -8.28 -3.21 6.52
N GLY A 46 -8.16 -3.41 5.20
CA GLY A 46 -9.18 -3.02 4.23
C GLY A 46 -9.47 -1.52 4.32
N ASN A 47 -10.72 -1.14 4.51
CA ASN A 47 -11.18 0.23 4.70
C ASN A 47 -11.31 0.63 6.18
N THR A 48 -10.49 0.05 7.03
CA THR A 48 -10.37 0.37 8.46
C THR A 48 -8.92 0.68 8.82
N LEU A 49 -8.71 1.21 10.02
CA LEU A 49 -7.34 1.34 10.55
C LEU A 49 -6.74 -0.04 10.80
N PRO A 50 -5.47 -0.26 10.41
CA PRO A 50 -4.79 -1.50 10.74
C PRO A 50 -4.60 -1.65 12.25
N GLU A 51 -4.57 -2.89 12.72
CA GLU A 51 -4.39 -3.19 14.14
C GLU A 51 -3.09 -2.58 14.67
N GLY A 52 -3.17 -1.93 15.83
CA GLY A 52 -2.02 -1.31 16.48
C GLY A 52 -1.62 0.06 15.89
N PHE A 53 -2.38 0.62 14.96
CA PHE A 53 -2.12 1.99 14.49
C PHE A 53 -2.11 2.98 15.67
N PRO A 54 -1.07 3.82 15.80
CA PRO A 54 -0.90 4.71 16.95
C PRO A 54 -1.80 5.96 16.89
N SER A 55 -3.11 5.78 16.93
CA SER A 55 -4.11 6.86 16.76
C SER A 55 -4.00 7.98 17.78
N ASP A 56 -3.52 7.68 18.98
CA ASP A 56 -3.36 8.68 20.05
C ASP A 56 -2.14 9.59 19.80
N ALA A 57 -1.13 9.09 19.09
CA ALA A 57 0.10 9.80 18.78
C ALA A 57 0.09 10.43 17.39
N VAL A 58 -0.53 9.79 16.41
CA VAL A 58 -0.56 10.20 15.00
C VAL A 58 -2.00 10.50 14.59
N PRO A 59 -2.47 11.74 14.75
CA PRO A 59 -3.82 12.11 14.32
C PRO A 59 -3.92 12.14 12.80
N LEU A 60 -4.95 11.51 12.28
CA LEU A 60 -5.29 11.56 10.86
C LEU A 60 -6.21 12.74 10.55
N THR A 61 -6.17 13.24 9.32
CA THR A 61 -7.16 14.18 8.80
C THR A 61 -8.54 13.54 8.73
N GLU A 62 -9.59 14.35 8.66
CA GLU A 62 -10.94 13.85 8.49
C GLU A 62 -11.15 13.29 7.09
N GLY A 63 -11.75 12.12 7.02
CA GLY A 63 -12.00 11.45 5.74
C GLY A 63 -12.46 10.02 5.91
N GLU A 64 -12.75 9.40 4.80
CA GLU A 64 -13.11 8.00 4.71
C GLU A 64 -11.87 7.16 4.43
N ILE A 65 -11.58 6.18 5.28
CA ILE A 65 -10.45 5.27 5.06
C ILE A 65 -10.78 4.39 3.86
N GLN A 66 -9.95 4.50 2.83
CA GLN A 66 -10.05 3.69 1.62
C GLN A 66 -9.20 2.42 1.73
N PHE A 67 -8.08 2.52 2.44
CA PHE A 67 -7.14 1.43 2.59
C PHE A 67 -6.31 1.61 3.85
N GLY A 68 -6.06 0.51 4.54
CA GLY A 68 -5.14 0.43 5.68
C GLY A 68 -4.34 -0.86 5.63
N ILE A 69 -3.04 -0.78 5.91
CA ILE A 69 -2.15 -1.94 5.97
C ILE A 69 -1.09 -1.72 7.04
N LYS A 70 -0.75 -2.79 7.75
CA LYS A 70 0.42 -2.86 8.63
C LYS A 70 1.44 -3.79 8.01
N LEU A 71 2.70 -3.38 8.02
CA LEU A 71 3.85 -4.15 7.54
C LEU A 71 4.90 -4.22 8.64
N GLY A 72 5.65 -5.31 8.67
CA GLY A 72 6.75 -5.48 9.60
C GLY A 72 6.35 -6.19 10.90
N ASP A 73 7.33 -6.27 11.79
CA ASP A 73 7.22 -6.91 13.11
C ASP A 73 7.27 -5.85 14.23
N ALA A 74 7.20 -6.30 15.48
CA ALA A 74 7.18 -5.44 16.67
C ALA A 74 8.42 -4.50 16.81
N GLN A 75 9.50 -4.74 16.07
CA GLN A 75 10.70 -3.92 16.09
C GLN A 75 10.76 -2.91 14.94
N SER A 76 9.97 -3.11 13.89
CA SER A 76 9.99 -2.30 12.68
C SER A 76 8.60 -2.22 12.04
N GLU A 77 7.68 -1.59 12.77
CA GLU A 77 6.30 -1.42 12.29
C GLU A 77 6.18 -0.27 11.31
N VAL A 78 5.52 -0.53 10.19
CA VAL A 78 5.15 0.47 9.19
C VAL A 78 3.66 0.37 8.96
N PHE A 79 2.96 1.48 9.13
CA PHE A 79 1.54 1.58 8.82
C PHE A 79 1.37 2.44 7.58
N ASN A 80 0.50 2.03 6.68
CA ASN A 80 0.08 2.85 5.55
C ASN A 80 -1.44 2.97 5.57
N VAL A 81 -1.93 4.21 5.56
CA VAL A 81 -3.37 4.51 5.58
C VAL A 81 -3.68 5.53 4.51
N THR A 82 -4.63 5.21 3.66
CA THR A 82 -5.15 6.12 2.63
C THR A 82 -6.55 6.57 2.98
N LEU A 83 -6.76 7.89 3.04
CA LEU A 83 -8.06 8.50 3.26
C LEU A 83 -8.51 9.26 2.01
N LYS A 84 -9.80 9.19 1.73
CA LYS A 84 -10.49 10.08 0.81
C LYS A 84 -11.06 11.24 1.62
N THR A 85 -10.78 12.46 1.21
CA THR A 85 -11.18 13.68 1.92
C THR A 85 -12.17 14.50 1.09
N GLY A 86 -12.96 15.34 1.78
CA GLY A 86 -13.96 16.17 1.12
C GLY A 86 -13.40 17.38 0.36
N GLY A 87 -12.12 17.69 0.54
CA GLY A 87 -11.40 18.79 -0.09
C GLY A 87 -9.91 18.66 0.18
N ASP A 88 -9.11 19.67 -0.19
CA ASP A 88 -7.66 19.68 0.06
C ASP A 88 -7.36 19.59 1.57
N PRO A 89 -6.76 18.50 2.04
CA PRO A 89 -6.52 18.28 3.46
C PRO A 89 -5.21 18.89 3.97
N THR A 90 -4.46 19.61 3.14
CA THR A 90 -3.08 20.04 3.46
C THR A 90 -2.98 20.83 4.77
N SER A 91 -3.85 21.79 4.99
CA SER A 91 -3.84 22.60 6.22
C SER A 91 -4.23 21.79 7.45
N ASP A 92 -5.28 20.95 7.33
CA ASP A 92 -5.77 20.12 8.43
C ASP A 92 -4.71 19.08 8.85
N VAL A 93 -4.02 18.46 7.90
CA VAL A 93 -2.91 17.53 8.15
C VAL A 93 -1.80 18.20 8.95
N ARG A 94 -1.38 19.40 8.53
CA ARG A 94 -0.33 20.16 9.22
C ARG A 94 -0.74 20.54 10.63
N ASP A 95 -1.92 21.13 10.77
CA ASP A 95 -2.42 21.62 12.05
C ASP A 95 -2.54 20.48 13.07
N ARG A 96 -3.03 19.31 12.64
CA ARG A 96 -3.16 18.13 13.51
C ARG A 96 -1.81 17.56 13.92
N LEU A 97 -0.90 17.33 12.98
CA LEU A 97 0.41 16.73 13.27
C LEU A 97 1.29 17.70 14.09
N VAL A 98 1.34 18.98 13.75
CA VAL A 98 2.07 19.97 14.55
C VAL A 98 1.43 20.14 15.94
N GLY A 99 0.10 20.15 16.03
CA GLY A 99 -0.63 20.16 17.30
C GLY A 99 -0.37 18.94 18.18
N ALA A 100 -0.06 17.80 17.58
CA ALA A 100 0.35 16.57 18.27
C ALA A 100 1.85 16.50 18.61
N GLY A 101 2.61 17.58 18.34
CA GLY A 101 4.02 17.68 18.70
C GLY A 101 5.01 17.22 17.63
N PHE A 102 4.54 16.98 16.40
CA PHE A 102 5.45 16.69 15.29
C PHE A 102 6.13 17.96 14.77
N THR A 103 7.36 17.80 14.32
CA THR A 103 8.10 18.84 13.60
C THR A 103 8.04 18.56 12.10
N GLU A 104 7.56 19.53 11.32
CA GLU A 104 7.53 19.44 9.88
C GLU A 104 8.94 19.61 9.28
N GLN A 105 9.35 18.67 8.44
CA GLN A 105 10.65 18.67 7.78
C GLN A 105 10.54 19.36 6.42
N THR A 106 10.61 20.69 6.40
CA THR A 106 10.41 21.50 5.19
C THR A 106 11.40 21.21 4.07
N ALA A 107 12.62 20.79 4.40
CA ALA A 107 13.62 20.39 3.40
C ALA A 107 13.30 19.08 2.68
N ALA A 108 12.35 18.29 3.21
CA ALA A 108 11.91 17.02 2.65
C ALA A 108 10.56 17.11 1.92
N GLN A 109 10.04 18.32 1.76
CA GLN A 109 8.79 18.53 1.02
C GLN A 109 9.03 18.46 -0.50
N ALA A 110 8.06 17.89 -1.19
CA ALA A 110 8.04 17.92 -2.65
C ALA A 110 6.63 18.26 -3.15
N THR A 111 6.56 19.05 -4.19
CA THR A 111 5.31 19.37 -4.89
C THR A 111 5.48 19.09 -6.36
N THR A 112 4.58 18.34 -6.94
CA THR A 112 4.51 18.02 -8.37
C THR A 112 3.12 18.37 -8.91
N ASN A 113 2.91 18.16 -10.20
CA ASN A 113 1.57 18.32 -10.80
C ASN A 113 0.58 17.24 -10.33
N GLU A 114 1.06 16.15 -9.73
CA GLU A 114 0.26 15.01 -9.27
C GLU A 114 -0.06 15.06 -7.77
N GLY A 115 0.65 15.90 -7.01
CA GLY A 115 0.44 16.04 -5.58
C GLY A 115 1.62 16.63 -4.83
N SER A 116 1.48 16.66 -3.52
CA SER A 116 2.48 17.17 -2.59
C SER A 116 2.80 16.13 -1.54
N SER A 117 4.05 16.07 -1.10
CA SER A 117 4.50 15.21 -0.01
C SER A 117 5.07 16.05 1.13
N TYR A 118 4.78 15.64 2.35
CA TYR A 118 5.19 16.29 3.58
C TYR A 118 5.75 15.26 4.54
N VAL A 119 6.83 15.58 5.21
CA VAL A 119 7.46 14.71 6.21
C VAL A 119 7.37 15.39 7.57
N PHE A 120 6.94 14.63 8.56
CA PHE A 120 6.84 15.05 9.96
C PHE A 120 7.57 14.05 10.84
N THR A 121 8.22 14.53 11.89
CA THR A 121 8.93 13.69 12.84
C THR A 121 8.61 14.07 14.26
N SER A 122 8.55 13.09 15.15
CA SER A 122 8.52 13.24 16.59
C SER A 122 9.59 12.31 17.20
N ASP A 123 9.69 12.28 18.53
CA ASP A 123 10.64 11.38 19.21
C ASP A 123 10.33 9.90 18.98
N ALA A 124 9.05 9.57 18.75
CA ALA A 124 8.58 8.19 18.63
C ALA A 124 8.19 7.78 17.20
N TRP A 125 7.85 8.74 16.32
CA TRP A 125 7.25 8.45 15.03
C TRP A 125 7.77 9.35 13.91
N GLY A 126 7.96 8.73 12.74
CA GLY A 126 8.09 9.43 11.46
C GLY A 126 6.81 9.28 10.64
N VAL A 127 6.36 10.35 10.01
CA VAL A 127 5.15 10.37 9.19
C VAL A 127 5.45 11.02 7.85
N LEU A 128 5.26 10.28 6.77
CA LEU A 128 5.20 10.81 5.41
C LEU A 128 3.73 10.92 5.01
N VAL A 129 3.31 12.09 4.58
CA VAL A 129 1.96 12.30 4.04
C VAL A 129 2.06 12.71 2.58
N VAL A 130 1.41 11.96 1.71
CA VAL A 130 1.25 12.30 0.29
C VAL A 130 -0.19 12.72 0.05
N ILE A 131 -0.37 13.93 -0.46
CA ILE A 131 -1.67 14.53 -0.76
C ILE A 131 -1.79 14.74 -2.25
N GLY A 132 -2.87 14.29 -2.84
CA GLY A 132 -3.13 14.43 -4.26
C GLY A 132 -4.59 14.21 -4.61
N GLN A 133 -4.87 14.15 -5.90
CA GLN A 133 -6.20 13.83 -6.40
C GLN A 133 -6.16 12.51 -7.19
N VAL A 134 -7.09 11.63 -6.89
CA VAL A 134 -7.34 10.39 -7.63
C VAL A 134 -8.77 10.44 -8.15
N ASP A 135 -8.96 10.36 -9.45
CA ASP A 135 -10.26 10.48 -10.12
C ASP A 135 -11.06 11.73 -9.70
N GLY A 136 -10.36 12.84 -9.47
CA GLY A 136 -10.95 14.11 -9.06
C GLY A 136 -11.30 14.22 -7.57
N ALA A 137 -11.08 13.18 -6.79
CA ALA A 137 -11.26 13.19 -5.34
C ALA A 137 -9.94 13.44 -4.62
N TRP A 138 -9.93 14.28 -3.60
CA TRP A 138 -8.78 14.49 -2.75
C TRP A 138 -8.47 13.26 -1.91
N THR A 139 -7.20 12.93 -1.81
CA THR A 139 -6.69 11.82 -1.00
C THR A 139 -5.50 12.26 -0.16
N ALA A 140 -5.38 11.67 1.03
CA ALA A 140 -4.21 11.77 1.88
C ALA A 140 -3.74 10.35 2.20
N ASN A 141 -2.50 10.03 1.82
CA ASN A 141 -1.85 8.77 2.16
C ASN A 141 -0.81 9.02 3.24
N TYR A 142 -0.96 8.34 4.36
CA TYR A 142 -0.04 8.38 5.50
C TYR A 142 0.82 7.12 5.50
N THR A 143 2.13 7.29 5.55
CA THR A 143 3.06 6.23 5.89
C THR A 143 3.67 6.57 7.25
N VAL A 144 3.41 5.74 8.25
CA VAL A 144 3.83 5.95 9.64
C VAL A 144 4.84 4.89 10.02
N THR A 145 5.99 5.30 10.53
CA THR A 145 7.08 4.42 10.95
C THR A 145 7.48 4.75 12.38
N SER A 146 7.80 3.73 13.18
CA SER A 146 8.41 3.96 14.48
C SER A 146 9.80 4.59 14.31
N ALA A 147 10.11 5.63 15.09
CA ALA A 147 11.47 6.13 15.24
C ALA A 147 12.24 5.11 16.10
N GLY A 148 13.23 4.45 15.49
CA GLY A 148 14.05 3.42 16.17
C GLY A 148 14.97 3.99 17.22
#